data_76f192b8f0b5940d49f0cc04c2970626
#
_entry.id   76f192b8f0b5940d49f0cc04c2970626
#
_cell.length_a   1.000
_cell.length_b   1.000
_cell.length_c   1.000
_cell.angle_alpha   90.00
_cell.angle_beta   90.00
_cell.angle_gamma   90.00
#
_symmetry.space_group_name_H-M   'P 1'
#
loop_
_entity.id
_entity.type
_entity.pdbx_description
1 polymer ?
#
loop_
_entity_poly.entity_id
_entity_poly.type
_entity_poly.pdbx_seq_one_letter_code
_entity_poly.pdbx_strand_id
1 'polypeptide(L)'
;MWNGTLTEEELRRRVAAVAGDQTDELLTAYRNAMPQGRPADRLIAALTGSNFWVRTVLLAERYVARRRAPVYMYSLDWQSPAHDGRVRAHHAMDLPFVFDNTDMPDTTAGAPDARELAARISATWIAFARNGSPDNRAIPSWPTYAAADRATMVFDTHCRVVHDPDHEARLLWSRAVAPTG
;
A
#
# COMPACT_ATOMS: atom_id res chain seq x y z
N MET A 1 11.24 1.12 -20.65
CA MET A 1 10.80 1.14 -19.23
C MET A 1 11.96 1.57 -18.35
N TRP A 2 11.76 2.58 -17.55
CA TRP A 2 12.79 3.29 -16.77
C TRP A 2 13.19 2.60 -15.43
N ASN A 3 12.59 1.45 -15.07
CA ASN A 3 12.82 0.76 -13.79
C ASN A 3 14.29 0.38 -13.46
N GLY A 4 15.17 0.34 -14.45
CA GLY A 4 16.57 0.00 -14.22
C GLY A 4 17.56 1.15 -14.44
N THR A 5 17.10 2.27 -14.98
CA THR A 5 17.97 3.36 -15.47
C THR A 5 17.68 4.72 -14.84
N LEU A 6 16.69 4.81 -13.92
CA LEU A 6 16.34 6.07 -13.29
C LEU A 6 17.49 6.58 -12.41
N THR A 7 17.94 7.80 -12.65
CA THR A 7 18.96 8.49 -11.85
C THR A 7 18.35 9.17 -10.62
N GLU A 8 19.18 9.52 -9.62
CA GLU A 8 18.73 10.31 -8.45
C GLU A 8 18.23 11.72 -8.87
N GLU A 9 18.82 12.31 -9.88
CA GLU A 9 18.38 13.61 -10.42
C GLU A 9 16.98 13.51 -11.04
N GLU A 10 16.75 12.49 -11.84
CA GLU A 10 15.45 12.22 -12.45
C GLU A 10 14.39 11.90 -11.40
N LEU A 11 14.74 11.09 -10.37
CA LEU A 11 13.89 10.83 -9.22
C LEU A 11 13.47 12.15 -8.55
N ARG A 12 14.45 13.02 -8.21
CA ARG A 12 14.20 14.28 -7.55
C ARG A 12 13.27 15.16 -8.38
N ARG A 13 13.53 15.29 -9.69
CA ARG A 13 12.70 16.07 -10.61
C ARG A 13 11.25 15.59 -10.66
N ARG A 14 11.03 14.27 -10.69
CA ARG A 14 9.69 13.68 -10.75
C ARG A 14 8.94 13.79 -9.42
N VAL A 15 9.63 13.62 -8.31
CA VAL A 15 9.02 13.82 -6.99
C VAL A 15 8.67 15.29 -6.78
N ALA A 16 9.52 16.23 -7.21
CA ALA A 16 9.27 17.65 -7.11
C ALA A 16 7.99 18.10 -7.85
N ALA A 17 7.68 17.47 -8.97
CA ALA A 17 6.46 17.76 -9.71
C ALA A 17 5.15 17.44 -8.93
N VAL A 18 5.19 16.59 -7.90
CA VAL A 18 4.02 16.19 -7.12
C VAL A 18 4.11 16.61 -5.65
N ALA A 19 5.30 16.84 -5.12
CA ALA A 19 5.56 17.13 -3.71
C ALA A 19 5.89 18.61 -3.43
N GLY A 20 6.23 19.38 -4.47
CA GLY A 20 6.61 20.80 -4.30
C GLY A 20 7.71 20.98 -3.27
N ASP A 21 7.48 21.84 -2.30
CA ASP A 21 8.45 22.18 -1.25
C ASP A 21 8.81 21.02 -0.32
N GLN A 22 7.98 19.97 -0.28
CA GLN A 22 8.23 18.78 0.57
C GLN A 22 9.20 17.76 -0.06
N THR A 23 9.75 18.04 -1.25
CA THR A 23 10.54 17.11 -2.06
C THR A 23 11.72 16.51 -1.32
N ASP A 24 12.58 17.34 -0.72
CA ASP A 24 13.84 16.89 -0.12
C ASP A 24 13.59 16.11 1.18
N GLU A 25 12.61 16.52 1.97
CA GLU A 25 12.18 15.81 3.17
C GLU A 25 11.60 14.44 2.81
N LEU A 26 10.72 14.36 1.80
CA LEU A 26 10.14 13.11 1.32
C LEU A 26 11.21 12.15 0.77
N LEU A 27 12.14 12.64 -0.03
CA LEU A 27 13.23 11.81 -0.53
C LEU A 27 14.11 11.28 0.60
N THR A 28 14.32 12.07 1.65
CA THR A 28 15.04 11.64 2.84
C THR A 28 14.26 10.56 3.59
N ALA A 29 12.98 10.76 3.84
CA ALA A 29 12.11 9.75 4.47
C ALA A 29 12.12 8.43 3.69
N TYR A 30 11.99 8.46 2.37
CA TYR A 30 12.05 7.26 1.55
C TYR A 30 13.44 6.60 1.48
N ARG A 31 14.54 7.37 1.57
CA ARG A 31 15.88 6.79 1.68
C ARG A 31 16.06 6.04 3.01
N ASN A 32 15.55 6.62 4.10
CA ASN A 32 15.59 6.00 5.42
C ASN A 32 14.74 4.71 5.47
N ALA A 33 13.53 4.74 4.90
CA ALA A 33 12.64 3.59 4.85
C ALA A 33 13.15 2.48 3.91
N MET A 34 13.87 2.84 2.85
CA MET A 34 14.39 1.92 1.84
C MET A 34 15.88 2.18 1.56
N PRO A 35 16.79 1.87 2.51
CA PRO A 35 18.22 2.18 2.37
C PRO A 35 18.87 1.46 1.17
N GLN A 36 18.40 0.28 0.83
CA GLN A 36 18.86 -0.50 -0.34
C GLN A 36 17.99 -0.30 -1.58
N GLY A 37 16.97 0.56 -1.49
CA GLY A 37 16.05 0.84 -2.60
C GLY A 37 16.74 1.61 -3.72
N ARG A 38 16.44 1.23 -4.97
CA ARG A 38 16.89 1.98 -6.16
C ARG A 38 16.07 3.26 -6.32
N PRO A 39 16.52 4.26 -7.09
CA PRO A 39 15.73 5.46 -7.39
C PRO A 39 14.32 5.15 -7.90
N ALA A 40 14.17 4.13 -8.74
CA ALA A 40 12.87 3.67 -9.23
C ALA A 40 11.92 3.19 -8.12
N ASP A 41 12.45 2.52 -7.11
CA ASP A 41 11.67 1.99 -5.98
C ASP A 41 11.12 3.13 -5.14
N ARG A 42 11.95 4.15 -4.87
CA ARG A 42 11.57 5.37 -4.15
C ARG A 42 10.57 6.22 -4.94
N LEU A 43 10.71 6.27 -6.28
CA LEU A 43 9.73 6.96 -7.11
C LEU A 43 8.36 6.28 -7.06
N ILE A 44 8.31 4.95 -7.15
CA ILE A 44 7.06 4.18 -7.03
C ILE A 44 6.42 4.45 -5.67
N ALA A 45 7.17 4.39 -4.57
CA ALA A 45 6.67 4.70 -3.24
C ALA A 45 6.14 6.13 -3.13
N ALA A 46 6.86 7.11 -3.67
CA ALA A 46 6.44 8.52 -3.68
C ALA A 46 5.13 8.72 -4.47
N LEU A 47 5.02 8.13 -5.66
CA LEU A 47 3.79 8.21 -6.46
C LEU A 47 2.62 7.46 -5.82
N THR A 48 2.87 6.32 -5.18
CA THR A 48 1.86 5.61 -4.39
C THR A 48 1.41 6.45 -3.20
N GLY A 49 2.36 7.07 -2.49
CA GLY A 49 2.10 7.96 -1.36
C GLY A 49 1.19 9.13 -1.74
N SER A 50 1.50 9.83 -2.84
CA SER A 50 0.76 11.02 -3.29
C SER A 50 -0.61 10.69 -3.88
N ASN A 51 -0.68 9.66 -4.75
CA ASN A 51 -1.87 9.40 -5.54
C ASN A 51 -2.91 8.53 -4.82
N PHE A 52 -2.45 7.61 -3.97
CA PHE A 52 -3.32 6.62 -3.35
C PHE A 52 -3.26 6.67 -1.82
N TRP A 53 -2.10 6.44 -1.22
CA TRP A 53 -1.98 6.18 0.22
C TRP A 53 -2.52 7.32 1.09
N VAL A 54 -1.99 8.53 0.95
CA VAL A 54 -2.43 9.68 1.77
C VAL A 54 -3.93 9.98 1.59
N ARG A 55 -4.45 9.83 0.38
CA ARG A 55 -5.87 10.07 0.09
C ARG A 55 -6.77 9.02 0.73
N THR A 56 -6.34 7.78 0.73
CA THR A 56 -7.02 6.66 1.40
C THR A 56 -7.03 6.86 2.91
N VAL A 57 -5.90 7.27 3.50
CA VAL A 57 -5.81 7.62 4.93
C VAL A 57 -6.78 8.75 5.29
N LEU A 58 -6.77 9.85 4.55
CA LEU A 58 -7.68 10.98 4.77
C LEU A 58 -9.15 10.57 4.63
N LEU A 59 -9.47 9.69 3.69
CA LEU A 59 -10.80 9.15 3.52
C LEU A 59 -11.21 8.31 4.74
N ALA A 60 -10.36 7.39 5.17
CA ALA A 60 -10.60 6.55 6.35
C ALA A 60 -10.81 7.40 7.61
N GLU A 61 -9.98 8.40 7.84
CA GLU A 61 -10.11 9.31 8.99
C GLU A 61 -11.45 10.08 8.99
N ARG A 62 -11.90 10.53 7.80
CA ARG A 62 -13.22 11.16 7.64
C ARG A 62 -14.38 10.20 7.96
N TYR A 63 -14.26 8.92 7.57
CA TYR A 63 -15.27 7.91 7.90
C TYR A 63 -15.29 7.59 9.39
N VAL A 64 -14.12 7.38 10.00
CA VAL A 64 -13.99 7.13 11.45
C VAL A 64 -14.58 8.30 12.26
N ALA A 65 -14.30 9.54 11.86
CA ALA A 65 -14.83 10.73 12.54
C ALA A 65 -16.37 10.77 12.57
N ARG A 66 -17.03 10.17 11.59
CA ARG A 66 -18.51 10.10 11.52
C ARG A 66 -19.12 9.00 12.41
N ARG A 67 -18.31 8.07 12.93
CA ARG A 67 -18.71 6.98 13.85
C ARG A 67 -19.93 6.17 13.40
N ARG A 68 -20.12 5.97 12.09
CA ARG A 68 -21.30 5.28 11.53
C ARG A 68 -21.07 3.78 11.32
N ALA A 69 -19.84 3.38 11.05
CA ALA A 69 -19.46 1.99 10.78
C ALA A 69 -17.97 1.77 11.10
N PRO A 70 -17.57 0.55 11.43
CA PRO A 70 -16.16 0.20 11.53
C PRO A 70 -15.46 0.37 10.18
N VAL A 71 -14.21 0.82 10.23
CA VAL A 71 -13.32 0.97 9.08
C VAL A 71 -12.17 0.01 9.25
N TYR A 72 -11.76 -0.64 8.17
CA TYR A 72 -10.60 -1.52 8.11
C TYR A 72 -9.69 -1.08 6.97
N MET A 73 -8.39 -0.97 7.25
CA MET A 73 -7.39 -0.52 6.29
C MET A 73 -6.47 -1.67 5.93
N TYR A 74 -6.15 -1.81 4.65
CA TYR A 74 -5.15 -2.78 4.20
C TYR A 74 -4.17 -2.21 3.19
N SER A 75 -3.03 -2.88 3.06
CA SER A 75 -2.06 -2.74 1.98
C SER A 75 -1.76 -4.13 1.41
N LEU A 76 -1.60 -4.24 0.11
CA LEU A 76 -1.07 -5.43 -0.55
C LEU A 76 0.39 -5.18 -0.88
N ASP A 77 1.28 -5.85 -0.15
CA ASP A 77 2.73 -5.71 -0.29
C ASP A 77 3.39 -6.89 -1.04
N TRP A 78 2.61 -7.92 -1.35
CA TRP A 78 3.09 -9.09 -2.08
C TRP A 78 3.70 -8.70 -3.44
N GLN A 79 4.94 -9.14 -3.68
CA GLN A 79 5.69 -8.78 -4.86
C GLN A 79 5.57 -9.87 -5.93
N SER A 80 4.98 -9.53 -7.07
CA SER A 80 4.87 -10.43 -8.20
C SER A 80 6.25 -10.80 -8.76
N PRO A 81 6.55 -12.09 -8.98
CA PRO A 81 7.74 -12.53 -9.69
C PRO A 81 7.62 -12.38 -11.22
N ALA A 82 6.44 -12.05 -11.75
CA ALA A 82 6.22 -11.89 -13.18
C ALA A 82 7.15 -10.84 -13.79
N HIS A 83 7.57 -11.08 -15.04
CA HIS A 83 8.47 -10.19 -15.79
C HIS A 83 9.76 -9.86 -15.02
N ASP A 84 10.41 -10.87 -14.42
CA ASP A 84 11.61 -10.75 -13.60
C ASP A 84 11.42 -9.82 -12.38
N GLY A 85 10.24 -9.86 -11.75
CA GLY A 85 9.89 -9.05 -10.57
C GLY A 85 9.66 -7.57 -10.87
N ARG A 86 9.54 -7.17 -12.13
CA ARG A 86 9.34 -5.77 -12.52
C ARG A 86 7.92 -5.27 -12.29
N VAL A 87 6.96 -6.18 -12.20
CA VAL A 87 5.54 -5.86 -12.03
C VAL A 87 5.23 -5.44 -10.60
N ARG A 88 5.85 -6.07 -9.61
CA ARG A 88 5.68 -5.79 -8.18
C ARG A 88 4.22 -5.87 -7.71
N ALA A 89 3.88 -5.15 -6.65
CA ALA A 89 2.50 -4.91 -6.21
C ALA A 89 1.91 -3.71 -6.97
N HIS A 90 1.46 -3.92 -8.20
CA HIS A 90 0.91 -2.83 -9.02
C HIS A 90 -0.56 -2.55 -8.68
N HIS A 91 -1.07 -1.42 -9.20
CA HIS A 91 -2.48 -1.06 -9.08
C HIS A 91 -3.40 -2.18 -9.58
N ALA A 92 -4.48 -2.45 -8.83
CA ALA A 92 -5.44 -3.52 -9.06
C ALA A 92 -4.89 -4.95 -8.90
N MET A 93 -3.67 -5.13 -8.37
CA MET A 93 -3.10 -6.45 -8.07
C MET A 93 -3.93 -7.20 -7.01
N ASP A 94 -4.68 -6.52 -6.18
CA ASP A 94 -5.55 -7.10 -5.16
C ASP A 94 -6.76 -7.87 -5.75
N LEU A 95 -7.21 -7.51 -6.94
CA LEU A 95 -8.39 -8.11 -7.55
C LEU A 95 -8.28 -9.64 -7.72
N PRO A 96 -7.23 -10.20 -8.35
CA PRO A 96 -7.09 -11.65 -8.45
C PRO A 96 -7.03 -12.35 -7.09
N PHE A 97 -6.51 -11.70 -6.06
CA PHE A 97 -6.48 -12.26 -4.72
C PHE A 97 -7.85 -12.23 -4.03
N VAL A 98 -8.60 -11.16 -4.18
CA VAL A 98 -9.95 -11.04 -3.63
C VAL A 98 -10.89 -12.08 -4.24
N PHE A 99 -10.79 -12.30 -5.55
CA PHE A 99 -11.63 -13.26 -6.27
C PHE A 99 -11.05 -14.68 -6.34
N ASP A 100 -9.95 -14.95 -5.65
CA ASP A 100 -9.26 -16.26 -5.64
C ASP A 100 -8.97 -16.78 -7.05
N ASN A 101 -8.51 -15.88 -7.93
CA ASN A 101 -8.23 -16.15 -9.34
C ASN A 101 -6.80 -15.68 -9.67
N THR A 102 -5.82 -16.41 -9.15
CA THR A 102 -4.39 -16.09 -9.30
C THR A 102 -3.71 -16.88 -10.41
N ASP A 103 -4.41 -17.66 -11.21
CA ASP A 103 -3.88 -18.36 -12.39
C ASP A 103 -3.71 -17.38 -13.58
N MET A 104 -2.91 -16.33 -13.36
CA MET A 104 -2.66 -15.24 -14.32
C MET A 104 -1.15 -15.09 -14.53
N PRO A 105 -0.60 -15.67 -15.63
CA PRO A 105 0.85 -15.69 -15.87
C PRO A 105 1.50 -14.31 -15.87
N ASP A 106 0.84 -13.31 -16.44
CA ASP A 106 1.37 -11.93 -16.53
C ASP A 106 1.28 -11.15 -15.22
N THR A 107 0.53 -11.67 -14.25
CA THR A 107 0.30 -10.98 -12.97
C THR A 107 0.98 -11.68 -11.81
N THR A 108 0.81 -12.99 -11.69
CA THR A 108 1.33 -13.77 -10.56
C THR A 108 2.39 -14.78 -10.96
N ALA A 109 2.60 -15.00 -12.26
CA ALA A 109 3.48 -16.04 -12.81
C ALA A 109 3.17 -17.46 -12.26
N GLY A 110 1.94 -17.69 -11.79
CA GLY A 110 1.55 -18.96 -11.18
C GLY A 110 2.25 -19.27 -9.85
N ALA A 111 2.76 -18.25 -9.15
CA ALA A 111 3.50 -18.42 -7.91
C ALA A 111 2.66 -19.14 -6.85
N PRO A 112 3.17 -20.20 -6.20
CA PRO A 112 2.40 -20.97 -5.21
C PRO A 112 1.93 -20.14 -4.01
N ASP A 113 2.77 -19.23 -3.53
CA ASP A 113 2.46 -18.31 -2.42
C ASP A 113 1.36 -17.30 -2.78
N ALA A 114 1.19 -16.93 -4.06
CA ALA A 114 0.07 -16.12 -4.53
C ALA A 114 -1.26 -16.85 -4.31
N ARG A 115 -1.32 -18.15 -4.59
CA ARG A 115 -2.53 -18.95 -4.39
C ARG A 115 -2.89 -19.08 -2.91
N GLU A 116 -1.89 -19.32 -2.06
CA GLU A 116 -2.12 -19.38 -0.61
C GLU A 116 -2.60 -18.03 -0.06
N LEU A 117 -2.00 -16.93 -0.50
CA LEU A 117 -2.40 -15.58 -0.11
C LEU A 117 -3.82 -15.26 -0.61
N ALA A 118 -4.16 -15.65 -1.84
CA ALA A 118 -5.49 -15.44 -2.40
C ALA A 118 -6.58 -16.13 -1.55
N ALA A 119 -6.36 -17.37 -1.14
CA ALA A 119 -7.29 -18.07 -0.26
C ALA A 119 -7.53 -17.31 1.05
N ARG A 120 -6.48 -16.71 1.65
CA ARG A 120 -6.58 -15.88 2.87
C ARG A 120 -7.35 -14.59 2.62
N ILE A 121 -7.02 -13.86 1.54
CA ILE A 121 -7.66 -12.58 1.19
C ILE A 121 -9.12 -12.81 0.84
N SER A 122 -9.43 -13.78 0.00
CA SER A 122 -10.82 -14.10 -0.39
C SER A 122 -11.68 -14.48 0.84
N ALA A 123 -11.16 -15.34 1.72
CA ALA A 123 -11.84 -15.66 2.98
C ALA A 123 -12.12 -14.43 3.84
N THR A 124 -11.21 -13.46 3.84
CA THR A 124 -11.32 -12.20 4.57
C THR A 124 -12.43 -11.30 4.02
N TRP A 125 -12.53 -11.16 2.69
CA TRP A 125 -13.62 -10.42 2.05
C TRP A 125 -14.97 -11.08 2.27
N ILE A 126 -15.02 -12.43 2.21
CA ILE A 126 -16.24 -13.20 2.51
C ILE A 126 -16.68 -12.99 3.97
N ALA A 127 -15.73 -13.02 4.92
CA ALA A 127 -16.02 -12.77 6.35
C ALA A 127 -16.60 -11.36 6.55
N PHE A 128 -15.97 -10.35 5.95
CA PHE A 128 -16.45 -8.98 6.00
C PHE A 128 -17.85 -8.81 5.41
N ALA A 129 -18.09 -9.38 4.23
CA ALA A 129 -19.40 -9.30 3.56
C ALA A 129 -20.53 -9.95 4.38
N ARG A 130 -20.22 -11.01 5.13
CA ARG A 130 -21.20 -11.73 5.95
C ARG A 130 -21.44 -11.10 7.32
N ASN A 131 -20.38 -10.58 7.94
CA ASN A 131 -20.40 -10.26 9.36
C ASN A 131 -20.11 -8.78 9.65
N GLY A 132 -19.67 -8.00 8.66
CA GLY A 132 -19.17 -6.64 8.85
C GLY A 132 -17.79 -6.56 9.53
N SER A 133 -17.13 -7.70 9.74
CA SER A 133 -15.77 -7.82 10.25
C SER A 133 -14.95 -8.72 9.33
N PRO A 134 -13.72 -8.34 8.97
CA PRO A 134 -12.83 -9.14 8.15
C PRO A 134 -12.14 -10.28 8.92
N ASP A 135 -12.25 -10.28 10.27
CA ASP A 135 -11.59 -11.26 11.12
C ASP A 135 -11.97 -12.70 10.75
N ASN A 136 -10.96 -13.53 10.60
CA ASN A 136 -11.10 -14.97 10.37
C ASN A 136 -9.82 -15.70 10.80
N ARG A 137 -9.84 -17.05 10.79
CA ARG A 137 -8.70 -17.86 11.26
C ARG A 137 -7.50 -17.89 10.32
N ALA A 138 -7.63 -17.38 9.10
CA ALA A 138 -6.58 -17.43 8.09
C ALA A 138 -5.60 -16.25 8.17
N ILE A 139 -5.95 -15.19 8.92
CA ILE A 139 -5.15 -13.97 9.09
C ILE A 139 -4.98 -13.63 10.57
N PRO A 140 -3.99 -12.82 10.96
CA PRO A 140 -3.92 -12.21 12.28
C PRO A 140 -5.17 -11.42 12.62
N SER A 141 -5.49 -11.25 13.90
CA SER A 141 -6.60 -10.39 14.33
C SER A 141 -6.44 -8.98 13.73
N TRP A 142 -7.50 -8.48 13.09
CA TRP A 142 -7.49 -7.22 12.38
C TRP A 142 -8.32 -6.17 13.12
N PRO A 143 -7.68 -5.28 13.90
CA PRO A 143 -8.38 -4.23 14.63
C PRO A 143 -9.00 -3.22 13.67
N THR A 144 -10.09 -2.60 14.11
CA THR A 144 -10.69 -1.47 13.40
C THR A 144 -9.70 -0.30 13.30
N TYR A 145 -9.71 0.37 12.17
CA TYR A 145 -8.89 1.56 11.95
C TYR A 145 -9.31 2.70 12.89
N ALA A 146 -8.36 3.31 13.55
CA ALA A 146 -8.53 4.52 14.34
C ALA A 146 -7.44 5.52 13.97
N ALA A 147 -7.77 6.82 13.93
CA ALA A 147 -6.82 7.88 13.55
C ALA A 147 -5.60 8.00 14.50
N ALA A 148 -5.73 7.53 15.74
CA ALA A 148 -4.62 7.54 16.70
C ALA A 148 -3.61 6.40 16.47
N ASP A 149 -4.05 5.29 15.85
CA ASP A 149 -3.32 4.03 15.77
C ASP A 149 -3.02 3.63 14.33
N ARG A 150 -3.95 3.91 13.40
CA ARG A 150 -3.85 3.61 11.97
C ARG A 150 -3.51 2.15 11.67
N ALA A 151 -4.11 1.22 12.44
CA ALA A 151 -3.92 -0.20 12.23
C ALA A 151 -4.23 -0.58 10.78
N THR A 152 -3.27 -1.16 10.10
CA THR A 152 -3.34 -1.54 8.69
C THR A 152 -2.94 -3.00 8.54
N MET A 153 -3.80 -3.83 7.96
CA MET A 153 -3.45 -5.20 7.58
C MET A 153 -2.56 -5.16 6.36
N VAL A 154 -1.37 -5.70 6.46
CA VAL A 154 -0.46 -5.89 5.33
C VAL A 154 -0.61 -7.31 4.82
N PHE A 155 -1.11 -7.43 3.60
CA PHE A 155 -1.21 -8.69 2.87
C PHE A 155 0.09 -8.94 2.10
N ASP A 156 0.80 -9.96 2.52
CA ASP A 156 2.05 -10.44 1.96
C ASP A 156 2.10 -11.95 2.22
N THR A 157 3.16 -12.63 1.81
CA THR A 157 3.41 -14.05 2.16
C THR A 157 3.16 -14.32 3.65
N HIS A 158 3.53 -13.36 4.51
CA HIS A 158 3.20 -13.34 5.93
C HIS A 158 2.32 -12.12 6.25
N CYS A 159 1.01 -12.35 6.35
CA CYS A 159 0.07 -11.30 6.74
C CYS A 159 0.38 -10.79 8.16
N ARG A 160 0.34 -9.47 8.35
CA ARG A 160 0.61 -8.81 9.64
C ARG A 160 -0.14 -7.50 9.77
N VAL A 161 -0.42 -7.09 10.99
CA VAL A 161 -0.92 -5.74 11.27
C VAL A 161 0.27 -4.83 11.55
N VAL A 162 0.27 -3.67 10.90
CA VAL A 162 1.25 -2.60 11.10
C VAL A 162 0.51 -1.34 11.54
N HIS A 163 1.06 -0.63 12.50
CA HIS A 163 0.50 0.60 13.03
C HIS A 163 1.17 1.81 12.36
N ASP A 164 0.36 2.68 11.76
CA ASP A 164 0.77 3.90 11.04
C ASP A 164 1.93 3.65 10.03
N PRO A 165 1.76 2.74 9.05
CA PRO A 165 2.80 2.50 8.06
C PRO A 165 3.16 3.78 7.31
N ASP A 166 4.45 3.91 6.95
CA ASP A 166 5.00 5.09 6.27
C ASP A 166 4.77 6.42 7.01
N HIS A 167 4.81 6.39 8.34
CA HIS A 167 4.49 7.53 9.22
C HIS A 167 5.11 8.86 8.75
N GLU A 168 6.43 8.90 8.52
CA GLU A 168 7.13 10.12 8.12
C GLU A 168 6.64 10.63 6.76
N ALA A 169 6.60 9.74 5.76
CA ALA A 169 6.13 10.09 4.43
C ALA A 169 4.65 10.51 4.43
N ARG A 170 3.81 9.84 5.23
CA ARG A 170 2.39 10.19 5.39
C ARG A 170 2.22 11.61 5.93
N LEU A 171 2.99 11.99 6.94
CA LEU A 171 2.92 13.37 7.50
C LEU A 171 3.30 14.42 6.47
N LEU A 172 4.36 14.17 5.69
CA LEU A 172 4.81 15.08 4.65
C LEU A 172 3.77 15.17 3.51
N TRP A 173 3.25 14.05 3.04
CA TRP A 173 2.19 14.05 2.03
C TRP A 173 0.90 14.71 2.53
N SER A 174 0.55 14.55 3.79
CA SER A 174 -0.63 15.23 4.35
C SER A 174 -0.49 16.75 4.28
N ARG A 175 0.71 17.30 4.44
CA ARG A 175 0.99 18.73 4.26
C ARG A 175 0.93 19.15 2.79
N ALA A 176 1.52 18.32 1.90
CA ALA A 176 1.56 18.60 0.46
C ALA A 176 0.18 18.58 -0.22
N VAL A 177 -0.77 17.77 0.28
CA VAL A 177 -2.13 17.65 -0.27
C VAL A 177 -3.18 18.44 0.52
N ALA A 178 -2.79 19.11 1.60
CA ALA A 178 -3.70 19.99 2.34
C ALA A 178 -4.18 21.11 1.39
N PRO A 179 -5.49 21.46 1.38
CA PRO A 179 -5.96 22.61 0.63
C PRO A 179 -5.17 23.84 1.09
N THR A 180 -4.49 24.50 0.17
CA THR A 180 -3.98 25.84 0.39
C THR A 180 -5.20 26.73 0.63
N GLY A 181 -5.38 27.19 1.88
CA GLY A 181 -6.50 28.02 2.34
C GLY A 181 -6.64 29.34 1.58
#